data_e19a1eaa0f2912842e701907bcf50be4
#
_entry.id   e19a1eaa0f2912842e701907bcf50be4
#
_cell.length_a   1.000
_cell.length_b   1.000
_cell.length_c   1.000
_cell.angle_alpha   90.00
_cell.angle_beta   90.00
_cell.angle_gamma   90.00
#
_symmetry.space_group_name_H-M   'P 1'
#
loop_
_entity.id
_entity.type
_entity.pdbx_description
1 polymer ?
#
loop_
_entity_poly.entity_id
_entity_poly.type
_entity_poly.pdbx_seq_one_letter_code
_entity_poly.pdbx_strand_id
1 'polypeptide(L)'
;MQERAVLVTGGARRIGAAIARALHAAGARVAIHCNRSRAEADALARELDSSRAGSCIVVQADLLDLAALPRLVEDAAKGLGRLDGLVNNASSFYATPFAKIGEREWQDLMGTNLRAPLFLAQAAASRLRETKGSIVNIIDIHAERPLPNFLVYTVAKSALAGLTRALAVELGPDVRVNGVAPGAILWPDAGKHFDPDERDRIIATTPLERIGSPEDVAGAVKYLLFDAPFVSGQVLAVDGGRSLHL
;
A
#
# COMPACT_ATOMS: atom_id res chain seq x y z
N MET A 1 11.19 -12.62 -21.10
CA MET A 1 11.43 -11.73 -19.94
C MET A 1 11.30 -12.54 -18.67
N GLN A 2 12.21 -12.36 -17.72
CA GLN A 2 12.10 -13.05 -16.42
C GLN A 2 10.86 -12.52 -15.68
N GLU A 3 10.03 -13.43 -15.12
CA GLU A 3 8.85 -13.03 -14.36
C GLU A 3 9.25 -12.20 -13.14
N ARG A 4 8.62 -11.05 -12.96
CA ARG A 4 8.82 -10.19 -11.78
C ARG A 4 8.10 -10.78 -10.57
N ALA A 5 8.59 -10.53 -9.37
CA ALA A 5 8.02 -10.99 -8.12
C ALA A 5 7.76 -9.81 -7.17
N VAL A 6 6.56 -9.71 -6.63
CA VAL A 6 6.13 -8.57 -5.82
C VAL A 6 5.50 -9.02 -4.51
N LEU A 7 5.94 -8.44 -3.40
CA LEU A 7 5.29 -8.55 -2.09
C LEU A 7 4.26 -7.42 -1.93
N VAL A 8 3.00 -7.76 -1.65
CA VAL A 8 1.93 -6.79 -1.39
C VAL A 8 1.46 -6.94 0.06
N THR A 9 1.75 -5.96 0.91
CA THR A 9 1.28 -5.98 2.31
C THR A 9 -0.20 -5.63 2.40
N GLY A 10 -0.95 -6.34 3.27
CA GLY A 10 -2.41 -6.18 3.32
C GLY A 10 -3.10 -6.52 2.00
N GLY A 11 -2.52 -7.47 1.23
CA GLY A 11 -2.94 -7.83 -0.13
C GLY A 11 -4.22 -8.66 -0.23
N ALA A 12 -4.82 -9.06 0.89
CA ALA A 12 -5.94 -10.02 0.90
C ALA A 12 -7.29 -9.43 0.50
N ARG A 13 -7.52 -8.13 0.68
CA ARG A 13 -8.84 -7.47 0.50
C ARG A 13 -8.70 -6.08 -0.10
N ARG A 14 -9.84 -5.54 -0.59
CA ARG A 14 -10.00 -4.14 -1.00
C ARG A 14 -8.91 -3.70 -2.00
N ILE A 15 -8.27 -2.55 -1.80
CA ILE A 15 -7.21 -2.01 -2.66
C ILE A 15 -6.05 -3.00 -2.82
N GLY A 16 -5.62 -3.65 -1.73
CA GLY A 16 -4.52 -4.62 -1.77
C GLY A 16 -4.82 -5.82 -2.68
N ALA A 17 -6.05 -6.33 -2.67
CA ALA A 17 -6.46 -7.43 -3.55
C ALA A 17 -6.51 -6.99 -5.03
N ALA A 18 -6.99 -5.77 -5.32
CA ALA A 18 -6.97 -5.23 -6.68
C ALA A 18 -5.52 -5.02 -7.19
N ILE A 19 -4.62 -4.54 -6.33
CA ILE A 19 -3.19 -4.44 -6.64
C ILE A 19 -2.62 -5.82 -6.97
N ALA A 20 -2.88 -6.84 -6.12
CA ALA A 20 -2.39 -8.19 -6.35
C ALA A 20 -2.89 -8.76 -7.70
N ARG A 21 -4.19 -8.59 -8.02
CA ARG A 21 -4.77 -8.99 -9.32
C ARG A 21 -4.13 -8.26 -10.49
N ALA A 22 -3.98 -6.94 -10.41
CA ALA A 22 -3.42 -6.14 -11.50
C ALA A 22 -1.96 -6.49 -11.79
N LEU A 23 -1.15 -6.71 -10.74
CA LEU A 23 0.24 -7.13 -10.89
C LEU A 23 0.34 -8.54 -11.45
N HIS A 24 -0.50 -9.47 -10.97
CA HIS A 24 -0.55 -10.84 -11.47
C HIS A 24 -0.98 -10.89 -12.94
N ALA A 25 -2.00 -10.14 -13.34
CA ALA A 25 -2.44 -10.01 -14.73
C ALA A 25 -1.35 -9.41 -15.64
N ALA A 26 -0.48 -8.55 -15.08
CA ALA A 26 0.70 -8.03 -15.79
C ALA A 26 1.89 -9.02 -15.84
N GLY A 27 1.70 -10.26 -15.42
CA GLY A 27 2.70 -11.32 -15.49
C GLY A 27 3.59 -11.45 -14.26
N ALA A 28 3.36 -10.70 -13.18
CA ALA A 28 4.15 -10.83 -11.96
C ALA A 28 3.71 -12.04 -11.12
N ARG A 29 4.66 -12.65 -10.40
CA ARG A 29 4.38 -13.53 -9.27
C ARG A 29 4.11 -12.68 -8.03
N VAL A 30 3.14 -13.05 -7.20
CA VAL A 30 2.68 -12.21 -6.09
C VAL A 30 2.74 -12.94 -4.76
N ALA A 31 3.39 -12.35 -3.76
CA ALA A 31 3.25 -12.74 -2.36
C ALA A 31 2.18 -11.84 -1.72
N ILE A 32 1.07 -12.43 -1.32
CA ILE A 32 -0.02 -11.76 -0.61
C ILE A 32 0.27 -11.82 0.88
N HIS A 33 0.59 -10.67 1.48
CA HIS A 33 0.69 -10.62 2.93
C HIS A 33 -0.66 -10.33 3.57
N CYS A 34 -0.94 -11.03 4.67
CA CYS A 34 -2.07 -10.76 5.56
C CYS A 34 -1.65 -10.85 7.04
N ASN A 35 -2.40 -10.17 7.93
CA ASN A 35 -2.32 -10.39 9.39
C ASN A 35 -3.42 -11.38 9.81
N ARG A 36 -4.69 -10.94 9.82
CA ARG A 36 -5.84 -11.73 10.29
C ARG A 36 -6.71 -12.29 9.18
N SER A 37 -6.59 -11.76 7.97
CA SER A 37 -7.42 -12.13 6.79
C SER A 37 -6.83 -13.32 6.03
N ARG A 38 -6.49 -14.41 6.73
CA ARG A 38 -5.85 -15.59 6.12
C ARG A 38 -6.75 -16.28 5.12
N ALA A 39 -8.02 -16.46 5.44
CA ALA A 39 -8.97 -17.13 4.57
C ALA A 39 -9.17 -16.38 3.23
N GLU A 40 -9.28 -15.05 3.28
CA GLU A 40 -9.39 -14.21 2.09
C GLU A 40 -8.09 -14.20 1.27
N ALA A 41 -6.94 -14.20 1.94
CA ALA A 41 -5.65 -14.30 1.27
C ALA A 41 -5.51 -15.64 0.54
N ASP A 42 -5.87 -16.77 1.18
CA ASP A 42 -5.83 -18.10 0.58
C ASP A 42 -6.84 -18.22 -0.59
N ALA A 43 -8.01 -17.59 -0.48
CA ALA A 43 -9.00 -17.57 -1.56
C ALA A 43 -8.47 -16.81 -2.78
N LEU A 44 -7.89 -15.63 -2.57
CA LEU A 44 -7.28 -14.85 -3.64
C LEU A 44 -6.07 -15.56 -4.26
N ALA A 45 -5.22 -16.20 -3.45
CA ALA A 45 -4.09 -16.95 -3.96
C ALA A 45 -4.55 -18.11 -4.87
N ARG A 46 -5.58 -18.88 -4.47
CA ARG A 46 -6.18 -19.93 -5.32
C ARG A 46 -6.77 -19.36 -6.63
N GLU A 47 -7.45 -18.22 -6.55
CA GLU A 47 -7.97 -17.53 -7.73
C GLU A 47 -6.84 -17.23 -8.73
N LEU A 48 -5.75 -16.61 -8.27
CA LEU A 48 -4.62 -16.23 -9.11
C LEU A 48 -3.86 -17.46 -9.64
N ASP A 49 -3.60 -18.44 -8.79
CA ASP A 49 -2.93 -19.68 -9.18
C ASP A 49 -3.73 -20.53 -10.18
N SER A 50 -5.07 -20.43 -10.18
CA SER A 50 -5.89 -21.13 -11.17
C SER A 50 -5.63 -20.69 -12.61
N SER A 51 -5.18 -19.43 -12.79
CA SER A 51 -4.83 -18.89 -14.11
C SER A 51 -3.35 -19.10 -14.47
N ARG A 52 -2.48 -19.20 -13.47
CA ARG A 52 -1.04 -19.45 -13.64
C ARG A 52 -0.48 -20.13 -12.40
N ALA A 53 -0.29 -21.46 -12.48
CA ALA A 53 0.13 -22.28 -11.37
C ALA A 53 1.49 -21.84 -10.76
N GLY A 54 1.56 -21.80 -9.43
CA GLY A 54 2.76 -21.43 -8.67
C GLY A 54 3.12 -19.95 -8.76
N SER A 55 2.20 -19.09 -9.19
CA SER A 55 2.43 -17.65 -9.36
C SER A 55 2.02 -16.81 -8.15
N CYS A 56 1.35 -17.41 -7.16
CA CYS A 56 0.89 -16.70 -5.99
C CYS A 56 1.16 -17.49 -4.71
N ILE A 57 1.64 -16.81 -3.68
CA ILE A 57 1.82 -17.38 -2.33
C ILE A 57 1.19 -16.47 -1.28
N VAL A 58 0.90 -17.04 -0.11
CA VAL A 58 0.43 -16.29 1.06
C VAL A 58 1.51 -16.30 2.14
N VAL A 59 1.85 -15.12 2.64
CA VAL A 59 2.74 -14.92 3.78
C VAL A 59 1.98 -14.20 4.90
N GLN A 60 2.17 -14.63 6.15
CA GLN A 60 1.40 -14.09 7.28
C GLN A 60 2.35 -13.56 8.37
N ALA A 61 2.11 -12.33 8.80
CA ALA A 61 2.81 -11.70 9.92
C ALA A 61 1.95 -10.60 10.55
N ASP A 62 2.28 -10.22 11.78
CA ASP A 62 1.86 -8.93 12.34
C ASP A 62 2.93 -7.89 12.02
N LEU A 63 2.56 -6.83 11.29
CA LEU A 63 3.51 -5.77 10.93
C LEU A 63 3.92 -4.89 12.13
N LEU A 64 3.24 -5.00 13.25
CA LEU A 64 3.65 -4.34 14.49
C LEU A 64 4.80 -5.08 15.18
N ASP A 65 4.99 -6.38 14.89
CA ASP A 65 6.13 -7.16 15.33
C ASP A 65 7.33 -6.94 14.39
N LEU A 66 8.21 -6.04 14.75
CA LEU A 66 9.40 -5.72 13.95
C LEU A 66 10.35 -6.90 13.77
N ALA A 67 10.39 -7.84 14.71
CA ALA A 67 11.25 -9.02 14.62
C ALA A 67 10.77 -10.00 13.53
N ALA A 68 9.48 -9.97 13.20
CA ALA A 68 8.91 -10.80 12.14
C ALA A 68 9.15 -10.27 10.73
N LEU A 69 9.43 -8.97 10.54
CA LEU A 69 9.49 -8.36 9.21
C LEU A 69 10.62 -8.89 8.31
N PRO A 70 11.86 -9.12 8.78
CA PRO A 70 12.91 -9.72 7.96
C PRO A 70 12.51 -11.12 7.45
N ARG A 71 11.90 -11.93 8.32
CA ARG A 71 11.43 -13.27 7.94
C ARG A 71 10.30 -13.20 6.93
N LEU A 72 9.35 -12.29 7.10
CA LEU A 72 8.26 -12.06 6.14
C LEU A 72 8.78 -11.80 4.73
N VAL A 73 9.77 -10.89 4.61
CA VAL A 73 10.39 -10.56 3.32
C VAL A 73 11.15 -11.75 2.73
N GLU A 74 11.90 -12.48 3.57
CA GLU A 74 12.66 -13.64 3.14
C GLU A 74 11.75 -14.78 2.69
N ASP A 75 10.65 -15.06 3.42
CA ASP A 75 9.68 -16.08 3.04
C ASP A 75 8.99 -15.71 1.71
N ALA A 76 8.69 -14.44 1.48
CA ALA A 76 8.18 -13.95 0.20
C ALA A 76 9.20 -14.15 -0.94
N ALA A 77 10.44 -13.71 -0.73
CA ALA A 77 11.51 -13.83 -1.73
C ALA A 77 11.83 -15.29 -2.08
N LYS A 78 11.91 -16.16 -1.08
CA LYS A 78 12.13 -17.62 -1.29
C LYS A 78 10.97 -18.28 -2.02
N GLY A 79 9.74 -18.03 -1.59
CA GLY A 79 8.56 -18.63 -2.19
C GLY A 79 8.34 -18.18 -3.64
N LEU A 80 8.73 -16.96 -3.99
CA LEU A 80 8.67 -16.45 -5.35
C LEU A 80 9.97 -16.64 -6.15
N GLY A 81 11.07 -17.08 -5.53
CA GLY A 81 12.37 -17.26 -6.15
C GLY A 81 13.17 -15.96 -6.36
N ARG A 82 12.58 -14.79 -6.19
CA ARG A 82 13.17 -13.43 -6.29
C ARG A 82 12.27 -12.39 -5.67
N LEU A 83 12.73 -11.15 -5.58
CA LEU A 83 11.89 -10.01 -5.21
C LEU A 83 12.26 -8.80 -6.05
N ASP A 84 11.31 -8.29 -6.85
CA ASP A 84 11.44 -7.13 -7.73
C ASP A 84 10.63 -5.94 -7.25
N GLY A 85 9.64 -6.16 -6.40
CA GLY A 85 8.78 -5.11 -5.91
C GLY A 85 8.27 -5.32 -4.49
N LEU A 86 8.11 -4.21 -3.78
CA LEU A 86 7.44 -4.16 -2.49
C LEU A 86 6.32 -3.11 -2.56
N VAL A 87 5.09 -3.52 -2.23
CA VAL A 87 3.97 -2.59 -2.07
C VAL A 87 3.58 -2.52 -0.60
N ASN A 88 3.86 -1.39 0.04
CA ASN A 88 3.41 -1.08 1.39
C ASN A 88 1.97 -0.55 1.33
N ASN A 89 0.99 -1.48 1.32
CA ASN A 89 -0.42 -1.17 1.25
C ASN A 89 -1.16 -1.39 2.59
N ALA A 90 -0.67 -2.24 3.48
CA ALA A 90 -1.28 -2.45 4.78
C ALA A 90 -1.45 -1.13 5.55
N SER A 91 -2.63 -0.90 6.12
CA SER A 91 -2.96 0.34 6.82
C SER A 91 -3.96 0.08 7.94
N SER A 92 -3.78 0.76 9.07
CA SER A 92 -4.83 1.00 10.06
C SER A 92 -5.44 2.38 9.80
N PHE A 93 -6.78 2.45 9.78
CA PHE A 93 -7.53 3.69 9.54
C PHE A 93 -8.76 3.76 10.44
N TYR A 94 -8.75 4.69 11.38
CA TYR A 94 -9.89 4.97 12.27
C TYR A 94 -9.75 6.34 12.91
N ALA A 95 -10.86 6.92 13.35
CA ALA A 95 -10.90 8.21 13.98
C ALA A 95 -10.21 8.21 15.35
N THR A 96 -9.40 9.24 15.60
CA THR A 96 -8.72 9.50 16.87
C THR A 96 -9.05 10.93 17.33
N PRO A 97 -10.22 11.16 17.95
CA PRO A 97 -10.57 12.47 18.49
C PRO A 97 -9.47 12.99 19.42
N PHE A 98 -9.05 14.24 19.25
CA PHE A 98 -7.85 14.80 19.88
C PHE A 98 -7.76 14.52 21.39
N ALA A 99 -8.86 14.70 22.11
CA ALA A 99 -8.91 14.49 23.56
C ALA A 99 -8.82 13.00 23.99
N LYS A 100 -8.88 12.05 23.04
CA LYS A 100 -8.88 10.60 23.29
C LYS A 100 -7.67 9.88 22.70
N ILE A 101 -6.72 10.62 22.16
CA ILE A 101 -5.48 10.04 21.64
C ILE A 101 -4.66 9.51 22.80
N GLY A 102 -4.39 8.21 22.79
CA GLY A 102 -3.51 7.54 23.72
C GLY A 102 -2.35 6.85 23.02
N GLU A 103 -1.49 6.23 23.82
CA GLU A 103 -0.32 5.53 23.30
C GLU A 103 -0.71 4.37 22.39
N ARG A 104 -1.81 3.67 22.68
CA ARG A 104 -2.29 2.55 21.86
C ARG A 104 -2.61 2.97 20.43
N GLU A 105 -3.37 4.07 20.28
CA GLU A 105 -3.73 4.64 18.97
C GLU A 105 -2.48 5.13 18.22
N TRP A 106 -1.55 5.74 18.96
CA TRP A 106 -0.27 6.16 18.40
C TRP A 106 0.56 4.97 17.90
N GLN A 107 0.75 3.95 18.72
CA GLN A 107 1.56 2.77 18.39
C GLN A 107 0.97 1.99 17.21
N ASP A 108 -0.36 1.81 17.14
CA ASP A 108 -1.01 1.12 16.05
C ASP A 108 -0.92 1.91 14.73
N LEU A 109 -1.35 3.18 14.72
CA LEU A 109 -1.40 3.99 13.49
C LEU A 109 -0.01 4.35 12.97
N MET A 110 0.92 4.77 13.83
CA MET A 110 2.31 5.04 13.43
C MET A 110 3.05 3.74 13.11
N GLY A 111 2.78 2.68 13.86
CA GLY A 111 3.37 1.37 13.68
C GLY A 111 3.06 0.80 12.29
N THR A 112 1.78 0.72 11.96
CA THR A 112 1.32 0.11 10.70
C THR A 112 1.60 1.01 9.49
N ASN A 113 1.33 2.33 9.60
CA ASN A 113 1.37 3.21 8.44
C ASN A 113 2.76 3.83 8.16
N LEU A 114 3.70 3.81 9.10
CA LEU A 114 5.02 4.42 8.93
C LEU A 114 6.16 3.48 9.30
N ARG A 115 6.15 2.97 10.55
CA ARG A 115 7.27 2.16 11.06
C ARG A 115 7.45 0.87 10.26
N ALA A 116 6.37 0.13 10.03
CA ALA A 116 6.43 -1.10 9.25
C ALA A 116 6.92 -0.88 7.81
N PRO A 117 6.42 0.10 7.02
CA PRO A 117 6.99 0.45 5.72
C PRO A 117 8.50 0.69 5.72
N LEU A 118 9.04 1.42 6.71
CA LEU A 118 10.47 1.65 6.84
C LEU A 118 11.25 0.34 7.01
N PHE A 119 10.86 -0.50 7.97
CA PHE A 119 11.59 -1.73 8.28
C PHE A 119 11.39 -2.81 7.23
N LEU A 120 10.25 -2.84 6.52
CA LEU A 120 10.04 -3.68 5.35
C LEU A 120 10.94 -3.25 4.19
N ALA A 121 11.07 -1.95 3.93
CA ALA A 121 12.00 -1.43 2.92
C ALA A 121 13.44 -1.80 3.26
N GLN A 122 13.85 -1.68 4.53
CA GLN A 122 15.18 -2.08 5.00
C GLN A 122 15.41 -3.58 4.81
N ALA A 123 14.48 -4.43 5.20
CA ALA A 123 14.58 -5.89 5.04
C ALA A 123 14.63 -6.31 3.56
N ALA A 124 13.89 -5.61 2.67
CA ALA A 124 13.83 -5.92 1.26
C ALA A 124 14.99 -5.34 0.44
N ALA A 125 15.77 -4.38 0.99
CA ALA A 125 16.71 -3.57 0.24
C ALA A 125 17.74 -4.39 -0.56
N SER A 126 18.36 -5.44 0.05
CA SER A 126 19.36 -6.25 -0.66
C SER A 126 18.75 -6.98 -1.85
N ARG A 127 17.57 -7.61 -1.66
CA ARG A 127 16.86 -8.34 -2.72
C ARG A 127 16.41 -7.44 -3.86
N LEU A 128 15.93 -6.23 -3.51
CA LEU A 128 15.53 -5.23 -4.50
C LEU A 128 16.72 -4.65 -5.28
N ARG A 129 17.89 -4.49 -4.65
CA ARG A 129 19.12 -4.07 -5.35
C ARG A 129 19.58 -5.10 -6.38
N GLU A 130 19.52 -6.39 -6.04
CA GLU A 130 19.86 -7.49 -6.96
C GLU A 130 19.02 -7.47 -8.25
N THR A 131 17.79 -6.99 -8.16
CA THR A 131 16.83 -6.99 -9.28
C THR A 131 16.62 -5.62 -9.92
N LYS A 132 17.25 -4.57 -9.40
CA LYS A 132 16.97 -3.15 -9.74
C LYS A 132 15.48 -2.84 -9.56
N GLY A 133 14.94 -3.25 -8.42
CA GLY A 133 13.52 -3.29 -8.13
C GLY A 133 12.90 -1.94 -7.77
N SER A 134 11.68 -1.99 -7.26
CA SER A 134 10.94 -0.77 -6.89
C SER A 134 10.07 -0.97 -5.65
N ILE A 135 9.90 0.10 -4.87
CA ILE A 135 8.98 0.17 -3.74
C ILE A 135 7.86 1.16 -4.08
N VAL A 136 6.61 0.78 -3.78
CA VAL A 136 5.46 1.70 -3.83
C VAL A 136 4.77 1.72 -2.47
N ASN A 137 4.66 2.92 -1.88
CA ASN A 137 3.96 3.17 -0.64
C ASN A 137 2.55 3.69 -0.91
N ILE A 138 1.51 3.06 -0.33
CA ILE A 138 0.15 3.59 -0.38
C ILE A 138 0.00 4.64 0.71
N ILE A 139 -0.01 5.89 0.29
CA ILE A 139 -0.12 7.07 1.13
C ILE A 139 -1.61 7.41 1.31
N ASP A 140 -1.99 8.65 1.14
CA ASP A 140 -3.36 9.18 1.15
C ASP A 140 -3.30 10.67 0.78
N ILE A 141 -4.31 11.24 0.13
CA ILE A 141 -4.39 12.69 -0.09
C ILE A 141 -4.41 13.46 1.23
N HIS A 142 -4.91 12.85 2.30
CA HIS A 142 -4.93 13.42 3.64
C HIS A 142 -3.55 13.55 4.29
N ALA A 143 -2.48 13.08 3.65
CA ALA A 143 -1.11 13.42 4.01
C ALA A 143 -0.82 14.94 3.84
N GLU A 144 -1.47 15.60 2.89
CA GLU A 144 -1.34 17.04 2.60
C GLU A 144 -2.59 17.84 2.95
N ARG A 145 -3.74 17.18 3.00
CA ARG A 145 -5.06 17.75 3.32
C ARG A 145 -5.63 17.08 4.57
N PRO A 146 -5.29 17.56 5.77
CA PRO A 146 -5.67 16.89 7.03
C PRO A 146 -7.16 16.63 7.15
N LEU A 147 -7.51 15.41 7.63
CA LEU A 147 -8.89 15.01 7.89
C LEU A 147 -9.22 15.23 9.37
N PRO A 148 -10.30 15.96 9.71
CA PRO A 148 -10.72 16.13 11.10
C PRO A 148 -10.93 14.80 11.82
N ASN A 149 -10.53 14.73 13.09
CA ASN A 149 -10.54 13.52 13.93
C ASN A 149 -9.60 12.38 13.50
N PHE A 150 -8.73 12.56 12.51
CA PHE A 150 -7.75 11.55 12.06
C PHE A 150 -6.31 12.02 12.23
N LEU A 151 -6.02 12.77 13.31
CA LEU A 151 -4.72 13.43 13.51
C LEU A 151 -3.54 12.46 13.40
N VAL A 152 -3.55 11.36 14.15
CA VAL A 152 -2.42 10.41 14.18
C VAL A 152 -2.24 9.74 12.82
N TYR A 153 -3.35 9.35 12.16
CA TYR A 153 -3.31 8.79 10.81
C TYR A 153 -2.73 9.79 9.80
N THR A 154 -3.21 11.03 9.81
CA THR A 154 -2.71 12.11 8.94
C THR A 154 -1.21 12.30 9.11
N VAL A 155 -0.72 12.40 10.36
CA VAL A 155 0.72 12.53 10.65
C VAL A 155 1.50 11.33 10.12
N ALA A 156 0.99 10.11 10.32
CA ALA A 156 1.65 8.90 9.82
C ALA A 156 1.75 8.89 8.27
N LYS A 157 0.69 9.31 7.57
CA LYS A 157 0.69 9.35 6.09
C LYS A 157 1.54 10.50 5.54
N SER A 158 1.57 11.65 6.23
CA SER A 158 2.49 12.75 5.89
C SER A 158 3.96 12.31 6.06
N ALA A 159 4.26 11.63 7.16
CA ALA A 159 5.58 11.09 7.39
C ALA A 159 5.96 9.98 6.38
N LEU A 160 4.99 9.15 5.93
CA LEU A 160 5.22 8.14 4.89
C LEU A 160 5.53 8.79 3.53
N ALA A 161 4.93 9.94 3.21
CA ALA A 161 5.29 10.72 2.02
C ALA A 161 6.73 11.25 2.12
N GLY A 162 7.14 11.72 3.28
CA GLY A 162 8.53 12.11 3.57
C GLY A 162 9.49 10.92 3.47
N LEU A 163 9.13 9.79 4.07
CA LEU A 163 9.90 8.55 4.02
C LEU A 163 10.07 8.05 2.57
N THR A 164 9.06 8.17 1.73
CA THR A 164 9.12 7.81 0.31
C THR A 164 10.24 8.57 -0.41
N ARG A 165 10.35 9.88 -0.19
CA ARG A 165 11.41 10.72 -0.78
C ARG A 165 12.79 10.38 -0.22
N ALA A 166 12.88 10.19 1.09
CA ALA A 166 14.15 9.84 1.74
C ALA A 166 14.67 8.47 1.26
N LEU A 167 13.80 7.46 1.18
CA LEU A 167 14.19 6.14 0.67
C LEU A 167 14.56 6.17 -0.81
N ALA A 168 13.96 7.04 -1.63
CA ALA A 168 14.33 7.21 -3.04
C ALA A 168 15.77 7.70 -3.21
N VAL A 169 16.23 8.55 -2.30
CA VAL A 169 17.64 9.02 -2.25
C VAL A 169 18.55 7.93 -1.70
N GLU A 170 18.18 7.31 -0.60
CA GLU A 170 18.99 6.32 0.12
C GLU A 170 19.21 5.02 -0.66
N LEU A 171 18.21 4.58 -1.43
CA LEU A 171 18.26 3.33 -2.17
C LEU A 171 18.63 3.49 -3.66
N GLY A 172 18.69 4.72 -4.15
CA GLY A 172 19.21 4.98 -5.49
C GLY A 172 20.71 4.68 -5.60
N PRO A 173 21.22 4.32 -6.79
CA PRO A 173 20.51 4.24 -8.08
C PRO A 173 19.81 2.90 -8.33
N ASP A 174 19.90 1.94 -7.42
CA ASP A 174 19.51 0.55 -7.67
C ASP A 174 18.01 0.30 -7.47
N VAL A 175 17.35 1.03 -6.54
CA VAL A 175 15.93 0.82 -6.20
C VAL A 175 15.19 2.14 -6.32
N ARG A 176 14.09 2.14 -7.07
CA ARG A 176 13.16 3.29 -7.14
C ARG A 176 12.15 3.21 -6.01
N VAL A 177 11.79 4.34 -5.43
CA VAL A 177 10.77 4.39 -4.38
C VAL A 177 9.78 5.50 -4.70
N ASN A 178 8.50 5.15 -4.80
CA ASN A 178 7.42 6.09 -5.09
C ASN A 178 6.22 5.87 -4.18
N GLY A 179 5.28 6.79 -4.21
CA GLY A 179 4.02 6.73 -3.49
C GLY A 179 2.82 6.87 -4.41
N VAL A 180 1.71 6.28 -3.99
CA VAL A 180 0.38 6.55 -4.53
C VAL A 180 -0.45 7.13 -3.39
N ALA A 181 -1.14 8.25 -3.64
CA ALA A 181 -2.03 8.90 -2.69
C ALA A 181 -3.48 8.79 -3.18
N PRO A 182 -4.24 7.78 -2.73
CA PRO A 182 -5.64 7.64 -3.08
C PRO A 182 -6.48 8.75 -2.46
N GLY A 183 -7.55 9.14 -3.17
CA GLY A 183 -8.68 9.87 -2.61
C GLY A 183 -9.76 8.94 -2.07
N ALA A 184 -11.04 9.33 -2.22
CA ALA A 184 -12.17 8.47 -1.89
C ALA A 184 -12.28 7.32 -2.90
N ILE A 185 -11.91 6.11 -2.49
CA ILE A 185 -11.89 4.90 -3.35
C ILE A 185 -12.99 3.92 -2.94
N LEU A 186 -13.06 3.60 -1.66
CA LEU A 186 -14.05 2.71 -1.08
C LEU A 186 -14.53 3.29 0.24
N TRP A 187 -15.83 3.27 0.44
CA TRP A 187 -16.33 3.63 1.76
C TRP A 187 -15.86 2.61 2.80
N PRO A 188 -15.51 3.04 4.02
CA PRO A 188 -15.25 2.14 5.13
C PRO A 188 -16.46 1.25 5.41
N ASP A 189 -16.20 0.00 5.82
CA ASP A 189 -17.27 -0.94 6.13
C ASP A 189 -18.20 -0.39 7.23
N ALA A 190 -19.50 -0.59 7.05
CA ALA A 190 -20.55 -0.29 8.02
C ALA A 190 -20.75 1.19 8.41
N GLY A 191 -20.70 2.15 7.47
CA GLY A 191 -21.32 3.47 7.64
C GLY A 191 -20.84 4.36 8.81
N LYS A 192 -19.77 3.98 9.50
CA LYS A 192 -19.38 4.57 10.79
C LYS A 192 -18.61 5.89 10.71
N HIS A 193 -18.11 6.27 9.53
CA HIS A 193 -17.24 7.44 9.41
C HIS A 193 -17.73 8.51 8.45
N PHE A 194 -18.59 8.15 7.50
CA PHE A 194 -19.16 9.09 6.52
C PHE A 194 -20.64 8.81 6.37
N ASP A 195 -21.49 9.75 6.78
CA ASP A 195 -22.93 9.68 6.55
C ASP A 195 -23.26 9.90 5.05
N PRO A 196 -24.50 9.66 4.61
CA PRO A 196 -24.90 9.86 3.21
C PRO A 196 -24.63 11.26 2.68
N ASP A 197 -24.94 12.29 3.44
CA ASP A 197 -24.77 13.71 3.03
C ASP A 197 -23.29 14.04 2.87
N GLU A 198 -22.44 13.49 3.74
CA GLU A 198 -21.00 13.65 3.64
C GLU A 198 -20.42 12.92 2.41
N ARG A 199 -20.95 11.73 2.09
CA ARG A 199 -20.57 11.00 0.87
C ARG A 199 -20.95 11.76 -0.39
N ASP A 200 -22.15 12.29 -0.45
CA ASP A 200 -22.62 13.10 -1.58
C ASP A 200 -21.78 14.36 -1.75
N ARG A 201 -21.45 15.03 -0.65
CA ARG A 201 -20.54 16.18 -0.65
C ARG A 201 -19.14 15.81 -1.15
N ILE A 202 -18.60 14.65 -0.75
CA ILE A 202 -17.32 14.15 -1.22
C ILE A 202 -17.34 13.97 -2.74
N ILE A 203 -18.41 13.36 -3.27
CA ILE A 203 -18.58 13.15 -4.72
C ILE A 203 -18.71 14.51 -5.43
N ALA A 204 -19.57 15.39 -4.96
CA ALA A 204 -19.83 16.71 -5.56
C ALA A 204 -18.60 17.63 -5.58
N THR A 205 -17.69 17.49 -4.60
CA THR A 205 -16.43 18.24 -4.54
C THR A 205 -15.25 17.55 -5.24
N THR A 206 -15.46 16.37 -5.82
CA THR A 206 -14.46 15.68 -6.62
C THR A 206 -14.63 16.08 -8.10
N PRO A 207 -13.63 16.68 -8.78
CA PRO A 207 -13.77 17.14 -10.18
C PRO A 207 -14.25 16.08 -11.17
N LEU A 208 -13.91 14.79 -10.95
CA LEU A 208 -14.43 13.71 -11.79
C LEU A 208 -15.82 13.19 -11.37
N GLU A 209 -16.49 13.84 -10.40
CA GLU A 209 -17.87 13.60 -9.95
C GLU A 209 -18.18 12.14 -9.60
N ARG A 210 -17.18 11.41 -9.13
CA ARG A 210 -17.30 10.02 -8.66
C ARG A 210 -16.24 9.70 -7.62
N ILE A 211 -16.45 8.63 -6.85
CA ILE A 211 -15.35 7.99 -6.13
C ILE A 211 -14.49 7.18 -7.12
N GLY A 212 -13.24 6.96 -6.79
CA GLY A 212 -12.38 6.03 -7.54
C GLY A 212 -12.74 4.58 -7.25
N SER A 213 -12.08 3.68 -7.95
CA SER A 213 -12.13 2.25 -7.72
C SER A 213 -10.77 1.73 -7.22
N PRO A 214 -10.73 0.55 -6.58
CA PRO A 214 -9.47 -0.12 -6.27
C PRO A 214 -8.57 -0.32 -7.50
N GLU A 215 -9.16 -0.50 -8.66
CA GLU A 215 -8.48 -0.69 -9.96
C GLU A 215 -7.78 0.60 -10.41
N ASP A 216 -8.34 1.78 -10.14
CA ASP A 216 -7.68 3.07 -10.42
C ASP A 216 -6.35 3.16 -9.65
N VAL A 217 -6.34 2.76 -8.37
CA VAL A 217 -5.13 2.73 -7.55
C VAL A 217 -4.16 1.63 -8.02
N ALA A 218 -4.66 0.45 -8.33
CA ALA A 218 -3.86 -0.68 -8.78
C ALA A 218 -3.14 -0.38 -10.11
N GLY A 219 -3.79 0.35 -11.02
CA GLY A 219 -3.20 0.84 -12.27
C GLY A 219 -2.00 1.76 -12.02
N ALA A 220 -2.13 2.71 -11.10
CA ALA A 220 -1.05 3.61 -10.72
C ALA A 220 0.14 2.86 -10.06
N VAL A 221 -0.16 1.89 -9.18
CA VAL A 221 0.87 1.04 -8.56
C VAL A 221 1.62 0.24 -9.62
N LYS A 222 0.90 -0.41 -10.55
CA LYS A 222 1.52 -1.16 -11.65
C LYS A 222 2.43 -0.25 -12.49
N TYR A 223 1.95 0.94 -12.87
CA TYR A 223 2.74 1.92 -13.63
C TYR A 223 4.06 2.26 -12.91
N LEU A 224 4.00 2.64 -11.64
CA LEU A 224 5.18 3.02 -10.87
C LEU A 224 6.15 1.86 -10.63
N LEU A 225 5.65 0.63 -10.49
CA LEU A 225 6.49 -0.54 -10.33
C LEU A 225 7.18 -0.94 -11.65
N PHE A 226 6.45 -0.91 -12.78
CA PHE A 226 6.87 -1.62 -13.99
C PHE A 226 7.16 -0.72 -15.18
N ASP A 227 6.47 0.41 -15.32
CA ASP A 227 6.41 1.18 -16.57
C ASP A 227 7.07 2.57 -16.44
N ALA A 228 7.54 2.94 -15.24
CA ALA A 228 8.10 4.25 -14.92
C ALA A 228 9.60 4.19 -14.51
N PRO A 229 10.52 3.80 -15.41
CA PRO A 229 11.93 3.54 -15.04
C PRO A 229 12.71 4.77 -14.60
N PHE A 230 12.25 5.98 -14.93
CA PHE A 230 12.90 7.24 -14.57
C PHE A 230 12.10 8.06 -13.56
N VAL A 231 11.18 7.40 -12.80
CA VAL A 231 10.39 8.04 -11.75
C VAL A 231 10.81 7.48 -10.40
N SER A 232 11.32 8.32 -9.52
CA SER A 232 11.66 7.99 -8.12
C SER A 232 11.41 9.19 -7.22
N GLY A 233 10.97 8.98 -5.98
CA GLY A 233 10.68 10.01 -4.99
C GLY A 233 9.33 10.72 -5.20
N GLN A 234 8.50 10.28 -6.15
CA GLN A 234 7.23 10.96 -6.47
C GLN A 234 6.06 10.36 -5.69
N VAL A 235 5.07 11.20 -5.40
CA VAL A 235 3.77 10.79 -4.85
C VAL A 235 2.71 11.16 -5.88
N LEU A 236 2.07 10.14 -6.45
CA LEU A 236 1.02 10.29 -7.46
C LEU A 236 -0.35 10.27 -6.78
N ALA A 237 -1.08 11.37 -6.83
CA ALA A 237 -2.46 11.41 -6.40
C ALA A 237 -3.37 10.64 -7.38
N VAL A 238 -4.23 9.77 -6.82
CA VAL A 238 -5.26 9.02 -7.55
C VAL A 238 -6.59 9.32 -6.85
N ASP A 239 -7.15 10.48 -7.11
CA ASP A 239 -8.19 11.09 -6.29
C ASP A 239 -9.30 11.81 -7.09
N GLY A 240 -9.27 11.71 -8.41
CA GLY A 240 -10.22 12.40 -9.27
C GLY A 240 -10.10 13.93 -9.25
N GLY A 241 -8.95 14.46 -8.80
CA GLY A 241 -8.70 15.89 -8.65
C GLY A 241 -9.17 16.47 -7.30
N ARG A 242 -9.66 15.63 -6.38
CA ARG A 242 -10.23 16.07 -5.11
C ARG A 242 -9.28 16.92 -4.27
N SER A 243 -8.00 16.57 -4.18
CA SER A 243 -7.02 17.32 -3.39
C SER A 243 -6.77 18.77 -3.88
N LEU A 244 -7.22 19.11 -5.08
CA LEU A 244 -7.14 20.48 -5.60
C LEU A 244 -8.23 21.40 -5.04
N HIS A 245 -9.30 20.82 -4.46
CA HIS A 245 -10.47 21.53 -3.94
C HIS A 245 -10.71 21.32 -2.42
N LEU A 246 -9.80 20.64 -1.72
CA LEU A 246 -9.85 20.45 -0.27
C LEU A 246 -9.16 21.58 0.50
#